data_9d92f549f3cd9133ec00f4888b673c06
#
_entry.id   9d92f549f3cd9133ec00f4888b673c06
#
_cell.length_a   1.000
_cell.length_b   1.000
_cell.length_c   1.000
_cell.angle_alpha   90.00
_cell.angle_beta   90.00
_cell.angle_gamma   90.00
#
_symmetry.space_group_name_H-M   'P 1'
#
loop_
_entity.id
_entity.type
_entity.pdbx_description
1 polymer ?
#
loop_
_entity_poly.entity_id
_entity_poly.type
_entity_poly.pdbx_seq_one_letter_code
_entity_poly.pdbx_strand_id
1 'polypeptide(L)'
;MAIDRRKLIVEAAEKSFSMFGYKATTMDHVAKLASVGKGTIYTFFKNKEELFAEIASSLVKEMKAEAEAVIQPGLPFTENVHRALFRMLEFRSQHLLMIKLIQEEKEMGTLAVTEMLQHIENEIIAGLTHFM
;
A
#
# COMPACT_ATOMS: atom_id res chain seq x y z
N MET A 1 6.06 12.42 25.72
CA MET A 1 5.47 12.39 24.37
C MET A 1 4.31 11.39 24.34
N ALA A 2 3.23 11.78 23.69
CA ALA A 2 2.11 10.88 23.51
C ALA A 2 2.47 9.77 22.52
N ILE A 3 2.08 8.54 22.84
CA ILE A 3 2.27 7.40 21.93
C ILE A 3 1.16 7.44 20.89
N ASP A 4 1.54 7.46 19.63
CA ASP A 4 0.56 7.37 18.55
C ASP A 4 0.23 5.89 18.29
N ARG A 5 -0.81 5.41 18.97
CA ARG A 5 -1.24 4.01 18.87
C ARG A 5 -1.76 3.66 17.48
N ARG A 6 -2.42 4.61 16.83
CA ARG A 6 -2.91 4.41 15.47
C ARG A 6 -1.75 4.12 14.51
N LYS A 7 -0.69 4.91 14.62
CA LYS A 7 0.52 4.72 13.82
C LYS A 7 1.18 3.36 14.09
N LEU A 8 1.27 2.96 15.35
CA LEU A 8 1.82 1.66 15.73
C LEU A 8 1.01 0.51 15.12
N ILE A 9 -0.31 0.63 15.11
CA ILE A 9 -1.20 -0.37 14.52
C ILE A 9 -0.98 -0.46 13.01
N VAL A 10 -0.93 0.68 12.34
CA VAL A 10 -0.72 0.72 10.88
C VAL A 10 0.63 0.12 10.50
N GLU A 11 1.69 0.46 11.22
CA GLU A 11 3.03 -0.09 10.98
C GLU A 11 3.06 -1.61 11.20
N ALA A 12 2.43 -2.08 12.28
CA ALA A 12 2.36 -3.50 12.59
C ALA A 12 1.57 -4.26 11.52
N ALA A 13 0.46 -3.68 11.06
CA ALA A 13 -0.36 -4.27 10.01
C ALA A 13 0.40 -4.36 8.69
N GLU A 14 1.07 -3.29 8.29
CA GLU A 14 1.88 -3.31 7.07
C GLU A 14 2.94 -4.40 7.13
N LYS A 15 3.60 -4.54 8.27
CA LYS A 15 4.58 -5.59 8.49
C LYS A 15 3.96 -6.98 8.36
N SER A 16 2.81 -7.21 8.99
CA SER A 16 2.12 -8.48 8.93
C SER A 16 1.66 -8.83 7.51
N PHE A 17 1.05 -7.87 6.82
CA PHE A 17 0.63 -8.08 5.44
C PHE A 17 1.83 -8.36 4.52
N SER A 18 2.96 -7.70 4.75
CA SER A 18 4.17 -7.91 3.95
C SER A 18 4.79 -9.28 4.18
N MET A 19 4.72 -9.79 5.40
CA MET A 19 5.32 -11.08 5.77
C MET A 19 4.39 -12.27 5.47
N PHE A 20 3.11 -12.13 5.79
CA PHE A 20 2.17 -13.27 5.76
C PHE A 20 1.07 -13.13 4.71
N GLY A 21 0.91 -11.96 4.13
CA GLY A 21 -0.18 -11.68 3.20
C GLY A 21 -1.44 -11.22 3.90
N TYR A 22 -2.45 -10.88 3.10
CA TYR A 22 -3.72 -10.37 3.61
C TYR A 22 -4.53 -11.47 4.30
N LYS A 23 -4.70 -12.61 3.63
CA LYS A 23 -5.56 -13.70 4.12
C LYS A 23 -5.11 -14.23 5.47
N ALA A 24 -3.78 -14.37 5.67
CA ALA A 24 -3.21 -14.92 6.88
C ALA A 24 -3.11 -13.91 8.04
N THR A 25 -3.26 -12.61 7.77
CA THR A 25 -3.19 -11.58 8.80
C THR A 25 -4.53 -11.49 9.55
N THR A 26 -4.47 -11.41 10.88
CA THR A 26 -5.64 -11.23 11.74
C THR A 26 -5.50 -9.98 12.59
N MET A 27 -6.64 -9.41 13.01
CA MET A 27 -6.64 -8.25 13.91
C MET A 27 -5.95 -8.54 15.23
N ASP A 28 -6.15 -9.75 15.76
CA ASP A 28 -5.47 -10.16 17.01
C ASP A 28 -3.96 -10.18 16.87
N HIS A 29 -3.44 -10.69 15.76
CA HIS A 29 -2.01 -10.74 15.50
C HIS A 29 -1.44 -9.33 15.35
N VAL A 30 -2.14 -8.46 14.62
CA VAL A 30 -1.72 -7.06 14.47
C VAL A 30 -1.67 -6.36 15.83
N ALA A 31 -2.68 -6.55 16.67
CA ALA A 31 -2.71 -5.97 18.01
C ALA A 31 -1.49 -6.41 18.84
N LYS A 32 -1.13 -7.69 18.78
CA LYS A 32 0.05 -8.21 19.45
C LYS A 32 1.34 -7.57 18.93
N LEU A 33 1.49 -7.49 17.62
CA LEU A 33 2.67 -6.87 17.01
C LEU A 33 2.79 -5.39 17.37
N ALA A 34 1.66 -4.70 17.47
CA ALA A 34 1.63 -3.27 17.83
C ALA A 34 1.75 -3.04 19.34
N SER A 35 1.73 -4.11 20.14
CA SER A 35 1.71 -4.04 21.60
C SER A 35 0.53 -3.23 22.13
N VAL A 36 -0.64 -3.41 21.54
CA VAL A 36 -1.88 -2.79 21.99
C VAL A 36 -2.89 -3.87 22.38
N GLY A 37 -3.85 -3.52 23.22
CA GLY A 37 -4.91 -4.42 23.61
C GLY A 37 -5.86 -4.73 22.46
N LYS A 38 -6.50 -5.90 22.50
CA LYS A 38 -7.50 -6.31 21.50
C LYS A 38 -8.62 -5.28 21.36
N GLY A 39 -9.13 -4.76 22.49
CA GLY A 39 -10.16 -3.73 22.46
C GLY A 39 -9.65 -2.42 21.86
N THR A 40 -8.39 -2.09 22.11
CA THR A 40 -7.78 -0.86 21.62
C THR A 40 -7.72 -0.82 20.10
N ILE A 41 -7.31 -1.92 19.45
CA ILE A 41 -7.23 -1.93 17.97
C ILE A 41 -8.59 -1.65 17.35
N TYR A 42 -9.67 -2.18 17.93
CA TYR A 42 -11.04 -1.98 17.41
C TYR A 42 -11.59 -0.56 17.64
N THR A 43 -10.94 0.26 18.47
CA THR A 43 -11.30 1.67 18.58
C THR A 43 -10.77 2.48 17.39
N PHE A 44 -9.74 2.00 16.71
CA PHE A 44 -9.14 2.68 15.56
C PHE A 44 -9.61 2.12 14.22
N PHE A 45 -9.75 0.80 14.12
CA PHE A 45 -10.15 0.14 12.87
C PHE A 45 -11.22 -0.91 13.17
N LYS A 46 -12.33 -0.80 12.47
CA LYS A 46 -13.48 -1.66 12.68
C LYS A 46 -13.20 -3.12 12.34
N ASN A 47 -12.42 -3.34 11.28
CA ASN A 47 -12.10 -4.66 10.76
C ASN A 47 -10.79 -4.63 9.98
N LYS A 48 -10.37 -5.79 9.52
CA LYS A 48 -9.14 -5.95 8.72
C LYS A 48 -9.22 -5.17 7.40
N GLU A 49 -10.40 -5.12 6.79
CA GLU A 49 -10.63 -4.42 5.53
C GLU A 49 -10.36 -2.92 5.65
N GLU A 50 -10.83 -2.28 6.74
CA GLU A 50 -10.56 -0.86 6.98
C GLU A 50 -9.07 -0.60 7.16
N LEU A 51 -8.41 -1.46 7.92
CA LEU A 51 -6.97 -1.37 8.15
C LEU A 51 -6.19 -1.51 6.85
N PHE A 52 -6.58 -2.46 6.02
CA PHE A 52 -5.97 -2.70 4.72
C PHE A 52 -6.19 -1.51 3.77
N ALA A 53 -7.38 -0.91 3.76
CA ALA A 53 -7.68 0.27 2.96
C ALA A 53 -6.79 1.46 3.34
N GLU A 54 -6.51 1.65 4.62
CA GLU A 54 -5.60 2.69 5.10
C GLU A 54 -4.19 2.47 4.55
N ILE A 55 -3.71 1.24 4.58
CA ILE A 55 -2.39 0.87 4.07
C ILE A 55 -2.34 1.02 2.56
N ALA A 56 -3.42 0.65 1.86
CA ALA A 56 -3.51 0.83 0.41
C ALA A 56 -3.41 2.31 0.02
N SER A 57 -4.10 3.18 0.76
CA SER A 57 -4.05 4.62 0.54
C SER A 57 -2.63 5.16 0.72
N SER A 58 -1.94 4.73 1.78
CA SER A 58 -0.54 5.13 2.03
C SER A 58 0.39 4.65 0.93
N LEU A 59 0.18 3.43 0.46
CA LEU A 59 0.99 2.82 -0.60
C LEU A 59 0.85 3.60 -1.91
N VAL A 60 -0.38 3.98 -2.27
CA VAL A 60 -0.65 4.78 -3.47
C VAL A 60 0.01 6.15 -3.36
N LYS A 61 -0.09 6.81 -2.20
CA LYS A 61 0.57 8.11 -1.97
C LYS A 61 2.08 8.03 -2.11
N GLU A 62 2.68 7.00 -1.54
CA GLU A 62 4.13 6.75 -1.62
C GLU A 62 4.56 6.53 -3.07
N MET A 63 3.82 5.72 -3.81
CA MET A 63 4.09 5.46 -5.22
C MET A 63 4.01 6.72 -6.07
N LYS A 64 2.98 7.55 -5.84
CA LYS A 64 2.80 8.81 -6.55
C LYS A 64 3.93 9.78 -6.26
N ALA A 65 4.34 9.89 -5.00
CA ALA A 65 5.45 10.76 -4.60
C ALA A 65 6.75 10.34 -5.28
N GLU A 66 7.02 9.03 -5.34
CA GLU A 66 8.20 8.50 -6.02
C GLU A 66 8.18 8.81 -7.52
N ALA A 67 7.02 8.68 -8.16
CA ALA A 67 6.87 8.99 -9.58
C ALA A 67 7.06 10.49 -9.86
N GLU A 68 6.49 11.35 -9.03
CA GLU A 68 6.60 12.79 -9.18
C GLU A 68 8.05 13.27 -8.99
N ALA A 69 8.78 12.62 -8.10
CA ALA A 69 10.17 13.00 -7.79
C ALA A 69 11.13 12.89 -8.98
N VAL A 70 10.80 12.07 -9.99
CA VAL A 70 11.66 11.88 -11.16
C VAL A 70 11.23 12.72 -12.36
N ILE A 71 10.17 13.50 -12.24
CA ILE A 71 9.70 14.41 -13.30
C ILE A 71 10.58 15.65 -13.31
N GLN A 72 11.04 16.04 -14.52
CA GLN A 72 11.85 17.25 -14.71
C GLN A 72 11.15 18.20 -15.67
N PRO A 73 10.82 19.43 -15.25
CA PRO A 73 10.06 20.38 -16.08
C PRO A 73 10.69 20.70 -17.44
N GLY A 74 12.02 20.61 -17.53
CA GLY A 74 12.74 20.89 -18.78
C GLY A 74 12.72 19.79 -19.82
N LEU A 75 12.19 18.63 -19.47
CA LEU A 75 12.14 17.48 -20.39
C LEU A 75 10.81 17.42 -21.16
N PRO A 76 10.82 16.83 -22.37
CA PRO A 76 9.58 16.60 -23.11
C PRO A 76 8.60 15.76 -22.32
N PHE A 77 7.30 15.92 -22.61
CA PHE A 77 6.23 15.17 -21.96
C PHE A 77 6.45 13.65 -22.02
N THR A 78 6.79 13.13 -23.19
CA THR A 78 7.00 11.69 -23.37
C THR A 78 8.13 11.15 -22.50
N GLU A 79 9.19 11.95 -22.33
CA GLU A 79 10.31 11.58 -21.47
C GLU A 79 9.88 11.52 -20.02
N ASN A 80 9.11 12.47 -19.54
CA ASN A 80 8.60 12.50 -18.16
C ASN A 80 7.63 11.36 -17.90
N VAL A 81 6.76 11.01 -18.85
CA VAL A 81 5.88 9.86 -18.73
C VAL A 81 6.70 8.57 -18.57
N HIS A 82 7.72 8.42 -19.40
CA HIS A 82 8.63 7.27 -19.35
C HIS A 82 9.32 7.14 -17.99
N ARG A 83 9.86 8.26 -17.49
CA ARG A 83 10.54 8.28 -16.19
C ARG A 83 9.59 7.92 -15.05
N ALA A 84 8.40 8.50 -15.02
CA ALA A 84 7.39 8.24 -14.00
C ALA A 84 6.93 6.78 -14.04
N LEU A 85 6.63 6.26 -15.22
CA LEU A 85 6.19 4.88 -15.39
C LEU A 85 7.28 3.89 -14.96
N PHE A 86 8.52 4.14 -15.37
CA PHE A 86 9.65 3.30 -14.97
C PHE A 86 9.83 3.28 -13.46
N ARG A 87 9.70 4.44 -12.81
CA ARG A 87 9.82 4.53 -11.35
C ARG A 87 8.69 3.77 -10.64
N MET A 88 7.47 3.84 -11.18
CA MET A 88 6.33 3.06 -10.64
C MET A 88 6.58 1.55 -10.75
N LEU A 89 7.13 1.11 -11.86
CA LEU A 89 7.46 -0.31 -12.06
C LEU A 89 8.56 -0.77 -11.10
N GLU A 90 9.57 0.07 -10.88
CA GLU A 90 10.61 -0.21 -9.89
C GLU A 90 10.03 -0.30 -8.48
N PHE A 91 9.15 0.64 -8.12
CA PHE A 91 8.47 0.63 -6.83
C PHE A 91 7.72 -0.69 -6.62
N ARG A 92 6.94 -1.09 -7.63
CA ARG A 92 6.17 -2.33 -7.60
C ARG A 92 7.07 -3.56 -7.40
N SER A 93 8.24 -3.59 -8.04
CA SER A 93 9.15 -4.74 -8.00
C SER A 93 10.02 -4.79 -6.75
N GLN A 94 10.17 -3.67 -6.04
CA GLN A 94 11.06 -3.56 -4.88
C GLN A 94 10.32 -3.44 -3.53
N HIS A 95 9.07 -3.00 -3.53
CA HIS A 95 8.32 -2.82 -2.30
C HIS A 95 7.83 -4.16 -1.77
N LEU A 96 8.24 -4.52 -0.56
CA LEU A 96 7.93 -5.84 0.03
C LEU A 96 6.43 -6.15 0.07
N LEU A 97 5.62 -5.18 0.47
CA LEU A 97 4.18 -5.38 0.51
C LEU A 97 3.61 -5.67 -0.88
N MET A 98 4.04 -4.90 -1.90
CA MET A 98 3.58 -5.12 -3.28
C MET A 98 3.96 -6.51 -3.79
N ILE A 99 5.18 -6.94 -3.52
CA ILE A 99 5.66 -8.28 -3.91
C ILE A 99 4.76 -9.35 -3.29
N LYS A 100 4.46 -9.22 -1.99
CA LYS A 100 3.65 -10.20 -1.27
C LYS A 100 2.21 -10.22 -1.76
N LEU A 101 1.62 -9.06 -2.02
CA LEU A 101 0.24 -8.97 -2.50
C LEU A 101 0.10 -9.53 -3.91
N ILE A 102 1.06 -9.26 -4.80
CA ILE A 102 1.05 -9.82 -6.15
C ILE A 102 1.16 -11.35 -6.09
N GLN A 103 2.01 -11.86 -5.21
CA GLN A 103 2.15 -13.29 -4.99
C GLN A 103 0.83 -13.93 -4.51
N GLU A 104 0.18 -13.31 -3.52
CA GLU A 104 -1.09 -13.80 -2.99
C GLU A 104 -2.18 -13.81 -4.06
N GLU A 105 -2.24 -12.76 -4.90
CA GLU A 105 -3.16 -12.68 -6.03
C GLU A 105 -2.99 -13.88 -6.96
N LYS A 106 -1.76 -14.19 -7.34
CA LYS A 106 -1.45 -15.30 -8.23
C LYS A 106 -1.78 -16.67 -7.64
N GLU A 107 -1.49 -16.84 -6.36
CA GLU A 107 -1.66 -18.14 -5.69
C GLU A 107 -3.07 -18.41 -5.22
N MET A 108 -3.79 -17.39 -4.74
CA MET A 108 -5.08 -17.56 -4.08
C MET A 108 -6.21 -16.72 -4.67
N GLY A 109 -5.89 -15.64 -5.37
CA GLY A 109 -6.92 -14.74 -5.91
C GLY A 109 -7.78 -14.10 -4.82
N THR A 110 -7.20 -13.80 -3.64
CA THR A 110 -7.93 -13.20 -2.52
C THR A 110 -8.63 -11.92 -2.99
N LEU A 111 -9.96 -11.85 -2.81
CA LEU A 111 -10.77 -10.75 -3.35
C LEU A 111 -10.28 -9.37 -2.91
N ALA A 112 -10.00 -9.18 -1.63
CA ALA A 112 -9.52 -7.90 -1.11
C ALA A 112 -8.20 -7.49 -1.76
N VAL A 113 -7.30 -8.43 -2.03
CA VAL A 113 -6.02 -8.18 -2.68
C VAL A 113 -6.23 -7.83 -4.15
N THR A 114 -7.10 -8.57 -4.85
CA THR A 114 -7.44 -8.29 -6.24
C THR A 114 -8.01 -6.89 -6.39
N GLU A 115 -8.93 -6.50 -5.50
CA GLU A 115 -9.53 -5.16 -5.51
C GLU A 115 -8.50 -4.07 -5.23
N MET A 116 -7.58 -4.31 -4.30
CA MET A 116 -6.52 -3.36 -3.99
C MET A 116 -5.57 -3.16 -5.17
N LEU A 117 -5.13 -4.25 -5.80
CA LEU A 117 -4.23 -4.18 -6.95
C LEU A 117 -4.92 -3.46 -8.12
N GLN A 118 -6.22 -3.69 -8.32
CA GLN A 118 -7.01 -2.99 -9.32
C GLN A 118 -7.10 -1.50 -9.01
N HIS A 119 -7.30 -1.14 -7.75
CA HIS A 119 -7.33 0.26 -7.32
C HIS A 119 -6.00 0.95 -7.60
N ILE A 120 -4.88 0.30 -7.30
CA ILE A 120 -3.55 0.85 -7.56
C ILE A 120 -3.35 1.07 -9.06
N GLU A 121 -3.75 0.11 -9.88
CA GLU A 121 -3.67 0.22 -11.34
C GLU A 121 -4.50 1.39 -11.86
N ASN A 122 -5.72 1.55 -11.35
CA ASN A 122 -6.60 2.65 -11.71
C ASN A 122 -5.99 4.01 -11.34
N GLU A 123 -5.32 4.10 -10.20
CA GLU A 123 -4.66 5.32 -9.74
C GLU A 123 -3.45 5.66 -10.63
N ILE A 124 -2.73 4.66 -11.11
CA ILE A 124 -1.62 4.85 -12.06
C ILE A 124 -2.17 5.44 -13.37
N ILE A 125 -3.25 4.86 -13.89
CA ILE A 125 -3.88 5.33 -15.13
C ILE A 125 -4.39 6.76 -14.96
N ALA A 126 -5.05 7.06 -13.84
CA ALA A 126 -5.55 8.41 -13.55
C ALA A 126 -4.41 9.42 -13.47
N GLY A 127 -3.29 9.04 -12.84
CA GLY A 127 -2.10 9.89 -12.75
C GLY A 127 -1.49 10.19 -14.11
N LEU A 128 -1.39 9.19 -14.99
CA LEU A 128 -0.89 9.37 -16.34
C LEU A 128 -1.81 10.28 -17.16
N THR A 129 -3.12 10.10 -17.02
CA THR A 129 -4.12 10.94 -17.70
C THR A 129 -4.02 12.40 -17.25
N HIS A 130 -3.70 12.63 -15.98
CA HIS A 130 -3.54 13.98 -15.43
C HIS A 130 -2.39 14.77 -16.11
N PHE A 131 -1.35 14.09 -16.57
CA PHE A 131 -0.23 14.72 -17.26
C PHE A 131 -0.52 15.03 -18.75
N MET A 132 -1.64 14.57 -19.27
CA MET A 132 -2.00 14.81 -20.68
C MET A 132 -2.67 16.17 -20.90
#